data_c3d16afeb1299eb472ec84e521a1d04e
#
_entry.id   c3d16afeb1299eb472ec84e521a1d04e
#
_cell.length_a   1.000
_cell.length_b   1.000
_cell.length_c   1.000
_cell.angle_alpha   90.00
_cell.angle_beta   90.00
_cell.angle_gamma   90.00
#
_symmetry.space_group_name_H-M   'P 1'
#
loop_
_entity.id
_entity.type
_entity.pdbx_description
1 polymer ?
#
loop_
_entity_poly.entity_id
_entity_poly.type
_entity_poly.pdbx_seq_one_letter_code
_entity_poly.pdbx_strand_id
1 'polypeptide(L)'
;DDLNDWVGCMDGHPQARTPNIDRLAKRGMLFTNAHCQGPICGPSRASLLSGFYPHRTGIYQQPGGKAMEKDEKFFHGRMMPQFFSTHGYATWGVGKIAHGYSDKKLFDSYGSKFSGSGPKPPNGKRFNYYPPEVPWTGTQTDWGVFPDRDEDMTDHKVADWAVDRLSRKSDKPFFLGVGFVRPHVPFYAPQKWLDLFPLEKIKLPPVLMDDLSGVPETSRRMHELPKYPNLDFLRKNDDEQFRKCLRAYLACIAFVDHQVGRVIDALDEGPHAKDTSVILFSDHGYHIGEKDRVSKHSLWEESTRVPLVVVPAKSQAADFGKKGTTCSKPVGLIDLYPTMLEMCGLPANKKNEGMSLVPLLRNPSHEWRFAVLTTYARENHALRSERYRYLRMEDGTEEF
;
A
#
# COMPACT_ATOMS: atom_id res chain seq x y z
N ASP A 1 2.89 -1.75 -2.76
CA ASP A 1 3.77 -1.09 -1.79
C ASP A 1 4.14 0.32 -2.25
N ASP A 2 4.09 1.34 -1.39
CA ASP A 2 4.39 2.76 -1.70
C ASP A 2 3.41 3.42 -2.71
N LEU A 3 2.24 2.89 -2.97
CA LEU A 3 1.27 3.49 -3.87
C LEU A 3 0.44 4.52 -3.10
N ASN A 4 0.62 5.79 -3.45
CA ASN A 4 -0.19 6.90 -2.94
C ASN A 4 -1.51 7.04 -3.73
N ASP A 5 -2.18 8.17 -3.61
CA ASP A 5 -3.44 8.48 -4.28
C ASP A 5 -3.32 8.77 -5.79
N TRP A 6 -2.14 8.59 -6.40
CA TRP A 6 -1.93 8.79 -7.83
C TRP A 6 -2.50 7.66 -8.68
N VAL A 7 -3.77 7.40 -8.48
CA VAL A 7 -4.61 6.48 -9.27
C VAL A 7 -5.79 7.25 -9.85
N GLY A 8 -6.25 6.87 -11.03
CA GLY A 8 -7.29 7.62 -11.76
C GLY A 8 -8.56 7.82 -10.94
N CYS A 9 -9.01 6.80 -10.22
CA CYS A 9 -10.23 6.88 -9.41
C CYS A 9 -10.13 7.80 -8.16
N MET A 10 -8.93 8.27 -7.80
CA MET A 10 -8.70 9.21 -6.69
C MET A 10 -8.27 10.60 -7.15
N ASP A 11 -8.05 10.79 -8.45
CA ASP A 11 -7.63 12.07 -9.08
C ASP A 11 -6.34 12.68 -8.47
N GLY A 12 -5.47 11.86 -7.85
CA GLY A 12 -4.26 12.34 -7.18
C GLY A 12 -3.22 12.93 -8.12
N HIS A 13 -3.15 12.46 -9.38
CA HIS A 13 -2.30 13.06 -10.41
C HIS A 13 -2.95 12.97 -11.79
N PRO A 14 -2.99 14.08 -12.56
CA PRO A 14 -3.73 14.13 -13.84
C PRO A 14 -3.17 13.23 -14.95
N GLN A 15 -1.97 12.71 -14.77
CA GLN A 15 -1.33 11.79 -15.72
C GLN A 15 -1.28 10.35 -15.23
N ALA A 16 -1.87 10.03 -14.07
CA ALA A 16 -1.96 8.64 -13.62
C ALA A 16 -2.72 7.78 -14.65
N ARG A 17 -2.19 6.60 -14.95
CA ARG A 17 -2.80 5.65 -15.89
C ARG A 17 -3.05 4.32 -15.21
N THR A 18 -4.25 4.18 -14.65
CA THR A 18 -4.64 3.02 -13.84
C THR A 18 -6.01 2.44 -14.26
N PRO A 19 -6.19 2.09 -15.56
CA PRO A 19 -7.49 1.65 -16.06
C PRO A 19 -8.04 0.42 -15.35
N ASN A 20 -7.18 -0.46 -14.83
CA ASN A 20 -7.60 -1.70 -14.15
C ASN A 20 -8.03 -1.44 -12.71
N ILE A 21 -7.31 -0.59 -11.97
CA ILE A 21 -7.72 -0.13 -10.64
C ILE A 21 -9.03 0.68 -10.75
N ASP A 22 -9.13 1.57 -11.73
CA ASP A 22 -10.34 2.36 -11.99
C ASP A 22 -11.54 1.47 -12.35
N ARG A 23 -11.31 0.38 -13.10
CA ARG A 23 -12.33 -0.64 -13.39
C ARG A 23 -12.81 -1.35 -12.13
N LEU A 24 -11.91 -1.66 -11.19
CA LEU A 24 -12.29 -2.22 -9.90
C LEU A 24 -13.12 -1.23 -9.07
N ALA A 25 -12.72 0.03 -9.00
CA ALA A 25 -13.46 1.08 -8.29
C ALA A 25 -14.91 1.21 -8.83
N LYS A 26 -15.08 1.11 -10.15
CA LYS A 26 -16.44 1.10 -10.78
C LYS A 26 -17.27 -0.14 -10.45
N ARG A 27 -16.65 -1.25 -10.02
CA ARG A 27 -17.31 -2.51 -9.69
C ARG A 27 -17.69 -2.63 -8.22
N GLY A 28 -17.05 -1.86 -7.35
CA GLY A 28 -17.19 -1.91 -5.91
C GLY A 28 -17.40 -0.54 -5.28
N MET A 29 -16.83 -0.37 -4.10
CA MET A 29 -16.79 0.88 -3.37
C MET A 29 -15.35 1.35 -3.23
N LEU A 30 -15.11 2.62 -3.56
CA LEU A 30 -13.85 3.33 -3.32
C LEU A 30 -13.93 4.07 -1.99
N PHE A 31 -13.00 3.80 -1.08
CA PHE A 31 -12.81 4.60 0.13
C PHE A 31 -11.76 5.69 -0.14
N THR A 32 -12.20 6.94 -0.19
CA THR A 32 -11.31 8.08 -0.53
C THR A 32 -10.53 8.62 0.66
N ASN A 33 -10.84 8.16 1.87
CA ASN A 33 -10.24 8.59 3.13
C ASN A 33 -9.77 7.37 3.95
N ALA A 34 -9.02 6.47 3.27
CA ALA A 34 -8.44 5.29 3.90
C ALA A 34 -6.99 5.54 4.30
N HIS A 35 -6.58 5.08 5.49
CA HIS A 35 -5.26 5.34 6.06
C HIS A 35 -4.62 4.09 6.66
N CYS A 36 -3.29 4.01 6.58
CA CYS A 36 -2.51 2.97 7.23
C CYS A 36 -2.30 3.27 8.73
N GLN A 37 -1.97 2.24 9.51
CA GLN A 37 -1.70 2.36 10.93
C GLN A 37 -0.24 2.70 11.25
N GLY A 38 0.63 2.64 10.25
CA GLY A 38 2.03 3.06 10.32
C GLY A 38 2.53 3.44 8.94
N PRO A 39 3.18 4.62 8.75
CA PRO A 39 3.57 5.12 7.43
C PRO A 39 4.88 4.46 6.93
N ILE A 40 4.97 3.14 7.10
CA ILE A 40 6.10 2.30 6.69
C ILE A 40 5.66 0.83 6.62
N CYS A 41 6.21 0.05 5.70
CA CYS A 41 5.76 -1.30 5.35
C CYS A 41 5.59 -2.23 6.56
N GLY A 42 6.59 -2.31 7.45
CA GLY A 42 6.59 -3.24 8.59
C GLY A 42 5.41 -3.01 9.55
N PRO A 43 5.29 -1.83 10.19
CA PRO A 43 4.20 -1.51 11.10
C PRO A 43 2.82 -1.60 10.45
N SER A 44 2.67 -1.07 9.22
CA SER A 44 1.39 -1.13 8.51
C SER A 44 0.93 -2.57 8.28
N ARG A 45 1.80 -3.41 7.70
CA ARG A 45 1.48 -4.82 7.41
C ARG A 45 1.30 -5.65 8.68
N ALA A 46 2.07 -5.34 9.75
CA ALA A 46 1.88 -5.97 11.05
C ALA A 46 0.48 -5.69 11.60
N SER A 47 0.03 -4.44 11.56
CA SER A 47 -1.31 -4.05 12.04
C SER A 47 -2.42 -4.66 11.20
N LEU A 48 -2.33 -4.56 9.88
CA LEU A 48 -3.29 -5.16 8.95
C LEU A 48 -3.46 -6.67 9.17
N LEU A 49 -2.35 -7.40 9.26
CA LEU A 49 -2.38 -8.87 9.35
C LEU A 49 -2.76 -9.37 10.74
N SER A 50 -2.39 -8.67 11.80
CA SER A 50 -2.66 -9.09 13.19
C SER A 50 -3.98 -8.52 13.75
N GLY A 51 -4.46 -7.39 13.23
CA GLY A 51 -5.60 -6.65 13.76
C GLY A 51 -5.26 -5.82 15.00
N PHE A 52 -3.97 -5.55 15.28
CA PHE A 52 -3.53 -4.74 16.42
C PHE A 52 -2.78 -3.49 15.98
N TYR A 53 -2.98 -2.39 16.69
CA TYR A 53 -2.25 -1.14 16.44
C TYR A 53 -0.75 -1.26 16.75
N PRO A 54 0.13 -0.43 16.13
CA PRO A 54 1.57 -0.44 16.40
C PRO A 54 1.94 -0.24 17.86
N HIS A 55 1.21 0.60 18.61
CA HIS A 55 1.45 0.84 20.03
C HIS A 55 1.09 -0.37 20.93
N ARG A 56 0.27 -1.30 20.42
CA ARG A 56 -0.03 -2.57 21.11
C ARG A 56 1.04 -3.62 20.86
N THR A 57 1.52 -3.69 19.62
CA THR A 57 2.50 -4.70 19.22
C THR A 57 3.95 -4.28 19.50
N GLY A 58 4.21 -2.98 19.67
CA GLY A 58 5.56 -2.42 19.76
C GLY A 58 6.30 -2.39 18.41
N ILE A 59 5.64 -2.72 17.30
CA ILE A 59 6.24 -2.70 15.96
C ILE A 59 6.08 -1.29 15.37
N TYR A 60 7.05 -0.42 15.62
CA TYR A 60 7.04 0.97 15.16
C TYR A 60 7.92 1.22 13.94
N GLN A 61 8.89 0.34 13.70
CA GLN A 61 9.85 0.42 12.60
C GLN A 61 9.87 -0.90 11.81
N GLN A 62 10.71 -0.98 10.78
CA GLN A 62 10.87 -2.23 10.05
C GLN A 62 11.35 -3.33 11.00
N PRO A 63 10.55 -4.38 11.24
CA PRO A 63 10.97 -5.46 12.10
C PRO A 63 12.10 -6.25 11.44
N GLY A 64 13.20 -6.43 12.14
CA GLY A 64 14.35 -7.17 11.66
C GLY A 64 14.06 -8.68 11.56
N GLY A 65 14.47 -9.30 10.47
CA GLY A 65 14.45 -10.74 10.29
C GLY A 65 13.10 -11.39 10.61
N LYS A 66 13.07 -12.21 11.69
CA LYS A 66 11.88 -12.93 12.16
C LYS A 66 11.34 -12.40 13.48
N ALA A 67 11.48 -11.09 13.74
CA ALA A 67 11.11 -10.50 15.02
C ALA A 67 9.65 -10.78 15.40
N MET A 68 8.73 -10.69 14.43
CA MET A 68 7.31 -10.97 14.65
C MET A 68 7.02 -12.46 14.92
N GLU A 69 7.86 -13.38 14.43
CA GLU A 69 7.67 -14.83 14.69
C GLU A 69 7.93 -15.23 16.14
N LYS A 70 8.69 -14.42 16.87
CA LYS A 70 9.04 -14.64 18.28
C LYS A 70 7.97 -14.16 19.25
N ASP A 71 7.06 -13.33 18.76
CA ASP A 71 5.98 -12.77 19.57
C ASP A 71 4.70 -13.60 19.40
N GLU A 72 4.53 -14.56 20.31
CA GLU A 72 3.36 -15.44 20.32
C GLU A 72 2.08 -14.73 20.70
N LYS A 73 2.18 -13.60 21.42
CA LYS A 73 1.03 -12.87 21.93
C LYS A 73 0.20 -12.23 20.82
N PHE A 74 0.86 -11.63 19.83
CA PHE A 74 0.20 -10.85 18.81
C PHE A 74 0.16 -11.52 17.43
N PHE A 75 1.15 -12.36 17.11
CA PHE A 75 1.32 -12.84 15.73
C PHE A 75 1.14 -14.34 15.55
N HIS A 76 1.50 -15.18 16.52
CA HIS A 76 1.49 -16.62 16.32
C HIS A 76 0.07 -17.18 16.19
N GLY A 77 -0.24 -17.83 15.05
CA GLY A 77 -1.53 -18.50 14.80
C GLY A 77 -2.75 -17.55 14.72
N ARG A 78 -2.53 -16.23 14.67
CA ARG A 78 -3.60 -15.21 14.80
C ARG A 78 -3.70 -14.26 13.64
N MET A 79 -2.72 -14.28 12.76
CA MET A 79 -2.75 -13.41 11.60
C MET A 79 -3.88 -13.78 10.65
N MET A 80 -4.37 -12.82 9.92
CA MET A 80 -5.53 -12.94 9.04
C MET A 80 -5.50 -14.22 8.18
N PRO A 81 -4.46 -14.54 7.40
CA PRO A 81 -4.45 -15.78 6.60
C PRO A 81 -4.55 -17.04 7.45
N GLN A 82 -3.87 -17.07 8.61
CA GLN A 82 -3.92 -18.21 9.54
C GLN A 82 -5.32 -18.41 10.13
N PHE A 83 -6.01 -17.30 10.43
CA PHE A 83 -7.39 -17.37 10.91
C PHE A 83 -8.33 -17.96 9.84
N PHE A 84 -8.19 -17.56 8.60
CA PHE A 84 -8.94 -18.14 7.47
C PHE A 84 -8.63 -19.64 7.32
N SER A 85 -7.37 -20.05 7.40
CA SER A 85 -6.97 -21.48 7.33
C SER A 85 -7.62 -22.29 8.44
N THR A 86 -7.64 -21.79 9.69
CA THR A 86 -8.30 -22.50 10.81
C THR A 86 -9.82 -22.58 10.68
N HIS A 87 -10.42 -21.81 9.77
CA HIS A 87 -11.85 -21.84 9.48
C HIS A 87 -12.19 -22.49 8.12
N GLY A 88 -11.31 -23.36 7.64
CA GLY A 88 -11.61 -24.21 6.48
C GLY A 88 -11.28 -23.62 5.11
N TYR A 89 -10.70 -22.43 5.05
CA TYR A 89 -10.24 -21.85 3.79
C TYR A 89 -8.88 -22.43 3.39
N ALA A 90 -8.66 -22.64 2.12
CA ALA A 90 -7.32 -22.81 1.56
C ALA A 90 -6.66 -21.43 1.50
N THR A 91 -5.46 -21.27 2.07
CA THR A 91 -4.79 -19.98 2.07
C THR A 91 -3.58 -19.96 1.15
N TRP A 92 -3.59 -19.03 0.21
CA TRP A 92 -2.57 -18.90 -0.81
C TRP A 92 -1.96 -17.51 -0.76
N GLY A 93 -0.65 -17.42 -0.94
CA GLY A 93 0.06 -16.15 -0.93
C GLY A 93 1.19 -16.11 -1.95
N VAL A 94 1.46 -14.91 -2.49
CA VAL A 94 2.59 -14.64 -3.37
C VAL A 94 3.03 -13.18 -3.29
N GLY A 95 4.32 -12.93 -3.43
CA GLY A 95 4.89 -11.59 -3.43
C GLY A 95 5.12 -11.01 -2.03
N LYS A 96 5.09 -9.69 -1.89
CA LYS A 96 5.39 -8.99 -0.64
C LYS A 96 4.12 -8.80 0.21
N ILE A 97 3.86 -9.70 1.17
CA ILE A 97 2.68 -9.63 2.04
C ILE A 97 3.08 -9.24 3.46
N ALA A 98 3.93 -10.02 4.11
CA ALA A 98 4.45 -9.68 5.43
C ALA A 98 5.84 -9.06 5.37
N HIS A 99 6.18 -8.32 6.43
CA HIS A 99 7.52 -7.80 6.68
C HIS A 99 7.94 -8.16 8.11
N GLY A 100 9.03 -8.94 8.27
CA GLY A 100 9.47 -9.44 9.58
C GLY A 100 8.75 -10.70 10.07
N TYR A 101 7.96 -11.33 9.23
CA TYR A 101 7.36 -12.65 9.43
C TYR A 101 7.55 -13.50 8.16
N SER A 102 7.65 -14.83 8.33
CA SER A 102 7.78 -15.74 7.18
C SER A 102 6.44 -15.90 6.48
N ASP A 103 6.33 -15.46 5.25
CA ASP A 103 5.11 -15.64 4.45
C ASP A 103 4.75 -17.13 4.28
N LYS A 104 5.76 -18.02 4.25
CA LYS A 104 5.54 -19.48 4.22
C LYS A 104 4.84 -20.05 5.46
N LYS A 105 4.86 -19.32 6.57
CA LYS A 105 4.14 -19.70 7.81
C LYS A 105 2.77 -19.08 7.90
N LEU A 106 2.49 -18.09 7.03
CA LEU A 106 1.18 -17.41 6.99
C LEU A 106 0.17 -18.17 6.14
N PHE A 107 0.63 -18.88 5.11
CA PHE A 107 -0.21 -19.48 4.08
C PHE A 107 0.02 -20.97 3.96
N ASP A 108 -1.01 -21.74 3.63
CA ASP A 108 -0.91 -23.17 3.32
C ASP A 108 -0.05 -23.39 2.07
N SER A 109 -0.13 -22.47 1.10
CA SER A 109 0.71 -22.47 -0.09
C SER A 109 1.22 -21.06 -0.38
N TYR A 110 2.52 -20.93 -0.48
CA TYR A 110 3.16 -19.66 -0.79
C TYR A 110 4.09 -19.80 -2.01
N GLY A 111 3.85 -18.99 -3.04
CA GLY A 111 4.63 -19.02 -4.27
C GLY A 111 6.06 -18.57 -4.06
N SER A 112 6.27 -17.29 -3.93
CA SER A 112 7.57 -16.69 -3.61
C SER A 112 7.43 -15.21 -3.29
N LYS A 113 8.36 -14.65 -2.53
CA LYS A 113 8.55 -13.21 -2.39
C LYS A 113 9.30 -12.62 -3.58
N PHE A 114 9.97 -13.47 -4.37
CA PHE A 114 10.92 -13.10 -5.41
C PHE A 114 11.93 -12.08 -4.87
N SER A 115 11.87 -10.82 -5.29
CA SER A 115 12.67 -9.74 -4.72
C SER A 115 11.76 -8.72 -4.02
N GLY A 116 11.96 -8.50 -2.74
CA GLY A 116 11.14 -7.56 -1.93
C GLY A 116 11.31 -6.07 -2.29
N SER A 117 12.25 -5.75 -3.20
CA SER A 117 12.49 -4.38 -3.71
C SER A 117 12.43 -4.35 -5.25
N GLY A 118 12.07 -5.46 -5.87
CA GLY A 118 12.15 -5.62 -7.32
C GLY A 118 13.56 -5.96 -7.81
N PRO A 119 13.73 -6.10 -9.15
CA PRO A 119 15.02 -6.41 -9.76
C PRO A 119 16.03 -5.28 -9.52
N LYS A 120 17.30 -5.65 -9.40
CA LYS A 120 18.41 -4.72 -9.18
C LYS A 120 19.37 -4.75 -10.36
N PRO A 121 19.85 -3.60 -10.82
CA PRO A 121 20.89 -3.54 -11.85
C PRO A 121 22.16 -4.26 -11.38
N PRO A 122 22.92 -4.85 -12.32
CA PRO A 122 24.21 -5.47 -12.03
C PRO A 122 25.16 -4.51 -11.31
N ASN A 123 26.00 -5.06 -10.43
CA ASN A 123 27.03 -4.31 -9.68
C ASN A 123 26.50 -3.13 -8.86
N GLY A 124 25.21 -3.14 -8.51
CA GLY A 124 24.61 -2.07 -7.73
C GLY A 124 24.53 -0.73 -8.45
N LYS A 125 24.55 -0.70 -9.78
CA LYS A 125 24.43 0.52 -10.59
C LYS A 125 23.20 1.31 -10.22
N ARG A 126 23.37 2.64 -10.09
CA ARG A 126 22.29 3.61 -9.97
C ARG A 126 22.23 4.49 -11.22
N PHE A 127 21.07 5.08 -11.46
CA PHE A 127 20.83 5.84 -12.69
C PHE A 127 20.77 7.34 -12.44
N ASN A 128 20.10 7.79 -11.39
CA ASN A 128 19.80 9.21 -11.20
C ASN A 128 20.04 9.74 -9.78
N TYR A 129 19.85 8.94 -8.73
CA TYR A 129 20.04 9.40 -7.36
C TYR A 129 21.21 8.69 -6.68
N TYR A 130 22.27 9.43 -6.47
CA TYR A 130 23.52 8.94 -5.86
C TYR A 130 24.05 9.99 -4.87
N PRO A 131 23.48 10.08 -3.66
CA PRO A 131 23.97 11.06 -2.69
C PRO A 131 25.38 10.69 -2.24
N PRO A 132 26.39 11.58 -2.45
CA PRO A 132 27.79 11.27 -2.15
C PRO A 132 28.05 11.12 -0.65
N GLU A 133 27.21 11.74 0.17
CA GLU A 133 27.36 11.79 1.64
C GLU A 133 26.67 10.61 2.35
N VAL A 134 25.88 9.84 1.63
CA VAL A 134 25.13 8.71 2.20
C VAL A 134 25.71 7.40 1.72
N PRO A 135 26.21 6.53 2.62
CA PRO A 135 26.69 5.21 2.25
C PRO A 135 25.63 4.46 1.45
N TRP A 136 26.06 3.64 0.51
CA TRP A 136 25.17 2.81 -0.35
C TRP A 136 24.06 2.07 0.41
N THR A 137 24.32 1.71 1.66
CA THR A 137 23.37 1.02 2.55
C THR A 137 22.26 1.94 3.07
N GLY A 138 22.32 3.25 2.83
CA GLY A 138 21.42 4.24 3.43
C GLY A 138 20.02 4.33 2.78
N THR A 139 19.94 4.18 1.46
CA THR A 139 18.66 4.31 0.73
C THR A 139 18.60 3.42 -0.50
N GLN A 140 17.40 2.99 -0.87
CA GLN A 140 17.12 2.33 -2.16
C GLN A 140 16.52 3.31 -3.18
N THR A 141 16.35 4.57 -2.82
CA THR A 141 15.74 5.58 -3.69
C THR A 141 16.61 5.82 -4.91
N ASP A 142 16.05 5.60 -6.07
CA ASP A 142 16.60 5.86 -7.40
C ASP A 142 15.46 5.71 -8.41
N TRP A 143 15.67 6.13 -9.66
CA TRP A 143 14.71 6.02 -10.73
C TRP A 143 15.39 5.83 -12.09
N GLY A 144 14.72 5.12 -12.98
CA GLY A 144 15.27 4.85 -14.30
C GLY A 144 14.66 3.65 -15.02
N VAL A 145 15.25 3.33 -16.17
CA VAL A 145 14.84 2.18 -16.98
C VAL A 145 15.59 0.94 -16.53
N PHE A 146 14.88 -0.02 -15.99
CA PHE A 146 15.37 -1.35 -15.65
C PHE A 146 14.22 -2.23 -15.12
N PRO A 147 14.18 -3.55 -15.43
CA PRO A 147 14.95 -4.25 -16.46
C PRO A 147 14.43 -3.94 -17.89
N ASP A 148 14.92 -4.68 -18.87
CA ASP A 148 14.50 -4.45 -20.27
C ASP A 148 13.09 -4.98 -20.55
N ARG A 149 12.66 -6.05 -19.87
CA ARG A 149 11.40 -6.77 -20.11
C ARG A 149 10.53 -6.90 -18.87
N ASP A 150 9.23 -7.00 -19.07
CA ASP A 150 8.27 -7.20 -17.98
C ASP A 150 8.49 -8.53 -17.26
N GLU A 151 8.85 -9.59 -17.98
CA GLU A 151 9.05 -10.94 -17.43
C GLU A 151 10.18 -10.99 -16.40
N ASP A 152 11.10 -10.03 -16.49
CA ASP A 152 12.20 -9.91 -15.53
C ASP A 152 11.78 -9.13 -14.25
N MET A 153 10.61 -8.47 -14.29
CA MET A 153 10.04 -7.77 -13.14
C MET A 153 9.47 -8.75 -12.11
N THR A 154 9.68 -8.44 -10.84
CA THR A 154 9.13 -9.22 -9.71
C THR A 154 7.61 -9.34 -9.80
N ASP A 155 6.92 -8.24 -10.07
CA ASP A 155 5.46 -8.19 -10.04
C ASP A 155 4.83 -8.94 -11.22
N HIS A 156 5.54 -9.08 -12.34
CA HIS A 156 5.12 -9.97 -13.43
C HIS A 156 5.05 -11.43 -12.96
N LYS A 157 6.10 -11.91 -12.30
CA LYS A 157 6.18 -13.28 -11.74
C LYS A 157 5.14 -13.51 -10.64
N VAL A 158 4.86 -12.49 -9.84
CA VAL A 158 3.78 -12.51 -8.84
C VAL A 158 2.43 -12.68 -9.51
N ALA A 159 2.16 -11.92 -10.58
CA ALA A 159 0.93 -12.04 -11.35
C ALA A 159 0.80 -13.40 -12.02
N ASP A 160 1.86 -13.95 -12.64
CA ASP A 160 1.86 -15.28 -13.26
C ASP A 160 1.42 -16.36 -12.28
N TRP A 161 1.96 -16.32 -11.07
CA TRP A 161 1.60 -17.30 -10.04
C TRP A 161 0.14 -17.16 -9.59
N ALA A 162 -0.34 -15.93 -9.42
CA ALA A 162 -1.73 -15.67 -9.04
C ALA A 162 -2.71 -16.10 -10.14
N VAL A 163 -2.39 -15.80 -11.40
CA VAL A 163 -3.17 -16.23 -12.58
C VAL A 163 -3.27 -17.75 -12.63
N ASP A 164 -2.14 -18.47 -12.48
CA ASP A 164 -2.14 -19.94 -12.45
C ASP A 164 -3.05 -20.49 -11.34
N ARG A 165 -3.05 -19.88 -10.15
CA ARG A 165 -3.91 -20.31 -9.05
C ARG A 165 -5.39 -20.05 -9.31
N LEU A 166 -5.75 -18.90 -9.86
CA LEU A 166 -7.13 -18.51 -10.13
C LEU A 166 -7.75 -19.30 -11.30
N SER A 167 -6.94 -19.84 -12.21
CA SER A 167 -7.40 -20.68 -13.32
C SER A 167 -7.80 -22.10 -12.89
N ARG A 168 -7.41 -22.51 -11.69
CA ARG A 168 -7.67 -23.87 -11.17
C ARG A 168 -8.88 -23.88 -10.26
N LYS A 169 -9.69 -24.93 -10.32
CA LYS A 169 -10.77 -25.15 -9.34
C LYS A 169 -10.19 -25.41 -7.95
N SER A 170 -10.87 -25.01 -6.92
CA SER A 170 -10.61 -25.32 -5.53
C SER A 170 -11.80 -26.00 -4.90
N ASP A 171 -11.57 -27.08 -4.16
CA ASP A 171 -12.63 -27.80 -3.42
C ASP A 171 -13.01 -27.08 -2.11
N LYS A 172 -12.22 -26.08 -1.71
CA LYS A 172 -12.44 -25.25 -0.53
C LYS A 172 -12.58 -23.79 -0.93
N PRO A 173 -13.31 -22.99 -0.16
CA PRO A 173 -13.19 -21.55 -0.28
C PRO A 173 -11.72 -21.16 -0.05
N PHE A 174 -11.28 -20.06 -0.65
CA PHE A 174 -9.87 -19.65 -0.55
C PHE A 174 -9.71 -18.22 -0.08
N PHE A 175 -8.57 -17.97 0.52
CA PHE A 175 -8.00 -16.67 0.80
C PHE A 175 -6.73 -16.52 -0.04
N LEU A 176 -6.68 -15.55 -0.96
CA LEU A 176 -5.52 -15.30 -1.80
C LEU A 176 -4.92 -13.92 -1.49
N GLY A 177 -3.68 -13.90 -1.01
CA GLY A 177 -2.88 -12.69 -0.88
C GLY A 177 -1.94 -12.52 -2.06
N VAL A 178 -2.04 -11.38 -2.78
CA VAL A 178 -1.15 -11.02 -3.89
C VAL A 178 -0.46 -9.70 -3.54
N GLY A 179 0.84 -9.76 -3.25
CA GLY A 179 1.62 -8.62 -2.79
C GLY A 179 2.56 -8.08 -3.86
N PHE A 180 2.13 -7.06 -4.60
CA PHE A 180 2.98 -6.35 -5.55
C PHE A 180 3.99 -5.43 -4.86
N VAL A 181 5.14 -5.22 -5.50
CA VAL A 181 6.22 -4.37 -5.01
C VAL A 181 6.10 -2.96 -5.57
N ARG A 182 5.81 -2.80 -6.87
CA ARG A 182 5.73 -1.47 -7.48
C ARG A 182 4.51 -0.68 -6.96
N PRO A 183 4.67 0.63 -6.78
CA PRO A 183 5.81 1.51 -7.13
C PRO A 183 6.93 1.65 -6.08
N HIS A 184 7.13 0.74 -5.13
CA HIS A 184 8.24 0.82 -4.16
C HIS A 184 9.59 1.11 -4.83
N VAL A 185 10.39 1.94 -4.17
CA VAL A 185 11.76 2.27 -4.60
C VAL A 185 12.66 1.03 -4.77
N PRO A 186 13.61 1.05 -5.73
CA PRO A 186 13.84 2.08 -6.74
C PRO A 186 12.72 2.11 -7.77
N PHE A 187 12.38 3.29 -8.29
CA PHE A 187 11.35 3.44 -9.33
C PHE A 187 11.91 2.99 -10.68
N TYR A 188 11.97 1.68 -10.85
CA TYR A 188 12.46 1.04 -12.07
C TYR A 188 11.33 0.32 -12.78
N ALA A 189 11.21 0.58 -14.07
CA ALA A 189 10.30 -0.12 -14.97
C ALA A 189 10.94 -0.26 -16.36
N PRO A 190 10.53 -1.24 -17.18
CA PRO A 190 10.94 -1.33 -18.58
C PRO A 190 10.59 -0.08 -19.39
N GLN A 191 11.42 0.23 -20.39
CA GLN A 191 11.33 1.46 -21.19
C GLN A 191 9.93 1.76 -21.72
N LYS A 192 9.20 0.74 -22.20
CA LYS A 192 7.84 0.91 -22.74
C LYS A 192 6.85 1.58 -21.77
N TRP A 193 7.04 1.42 -20.46
CA TRP A 193 6.19 2.05 -19.44
C TRP A 193 6.55 3.51 -19.25
N LEU A 194 7.84 3.85 -19.35
CA LEU A 194 8.28 5.24 -19.31
C LEU A 194 7.84 6.00 -20.57
N ASP A 195 7.77 5.34 -21.73
CA ASP A 195 7.35 5.95 -22.99
C ASP A 195 5.89 6.41 -23.00
N LEU A 196 5.07 5.89 -22.09
CA LEU A 196 3.71 6.40 -21.84
C LEU A 196 3.70 7.84 -21.32
N PHE A 197 4.82 8.33 -20.80
CA PHE A 197 4.98 9.60 -20.12
C PHE A 197 6.18 10.38 -20.70
N PRO A 198 6.04 11.07 -21.83
CA PRO A 198 7.12 11.90 -22.40
C PRO A 198 7.64 12.91 -21.37
N LEU A 199 8.96 12.97 -21.20
CA LEU A 199 9.59 13.72 -20.10
C LEU A 199 9.23 15.21 -20.14
N GLU A 200 9.21 15.79 -21.32
CA GLU A 200 8.87 17.18 -21.56
C GLU A 200 7.40 17.55 -21.27
N LYS A 201 6.53 16.53 -21.17
CA LYS A 201 5.10 16.68 -20.86
C LYS A 201 4.75 16.38 -19.42
N ILE A 202 5.72 15.98 -18.59
CA ILE A 202 5.47 15.68 -17.18
C ILE A 202 5.00 16.96 -16.46
N LYS A 203 3.83 16.87 -15.87
CA LYS A 203 3.28 17.89 -14.98
C LYS A 203 3.79 17.67 -13.56
N LEU A 204 4.46 18.68 -13.02
CA LEU A 204 4.88 18.63 -11.62
C LEU A 204 3.66 18.83 -10.71
N PRO A 205 3.59 18.14 -9.56
CA PRO A 205 2.57 18.40 -8.57
C PRO A 205 2.75 19.83 -8.01
N PRO A 206 1.68 20.46 -7.52
CA PRO A 206 1.81 21.71 -6.79
C PRO A 206 2.55 21.46 -5.48
N VAL A 207 3.76 21.98 -5.35
CA VAL A 207 4.61 21.84 -4.16
C VAL A 207 4.87 23.23 -3.60
N LEU A 208 4.57 23.42 -2.32
CA LEU A 208 4.91 24.64 -1.60
C LEU A 208 6.39 24.61 -1.21
N MET A 209 7.15 25.68 -1.53
CA MET A 209 8.58 25.76 -1.24
C MET A 209 8.87 25.93 0.26
N ASP A 210 7.93 26.49 1.00
CA ASP A 210 8.00 26.72 2.44
C ASP A 210 7.05 25.82 3.23
N ASP A 211 6.70 24.65 2.69
CA ASP A 211 5.71 23.73 3.24
C ASP A 211 6.09 23.18 4.65
N LEU A 212 7.34 23.32 5.05
CA LEU A 212 7.82 23.02 6.40
C LEU A 212 7.85 24.26 7.34
N SER A 213 7.44 25.44 6.85
CA SER A 213 7.36 26.63 7.69
C SER A 213 6.23 26.46 8.71
N GLY A 214 6.56 26.74 9.98
CA GLY A 214 5.60 26.57 11.09
C GLY A 214 5.37 25.14 11.56
N VAL A 215 5.97 24.13 10.91
CA VAL A 215 5.94 22.75 11.39
C VAL A 215 6.79 22.63 12.66
N PRO A 216 6.27 22.04 13.76
CA PRO A 216 7.03 21.80 14.97
C PRO A 216 8.33 21.04 14.73
N GLU A 217 9.37 21.38 15.50
CA GLU A 217 10.71 20.84 15.34
C GLU A 217 10.74 19.30 15.41
N THR A 218 9.96 18.70 16.31
CA THR A 218 9.91 17.24 16.44
C THR A 218 9.31 16.56 15.21
N SER A 219 8.22 17.11 14.66
CA SER A 219 7.65 16.62 13.39
C SER A 219 8.64 16.79 12.24
N ARG A 220 9.31 17.92 12.15
CA ARG A 220 10.30 18.20 11.13
C ARG A 220 11.48 17.22 11.21
N ARG A 221 12.07 17.00 12.38
CA ARG A 221 13.18 16.04 12.59
C ARG A 221 12.80 14.61 12.21
N MET A 222 11.58 14.17 12.52
CA MET A 222 11.11 12.84 12.11
C MET A 222 11.05 12.70 10.59
N HIS A 223 10.73 13.79 9.93
CA HIS A 223 10.61 13.84 8.49
C HIS A 223 11.96 14.04 7.79
N GLU A 224 12.87 14.82 8.36
CA GLU A 224 14.19 15.09 7.81
C GLU A 224 15.09 13.85 7.87
N LEU A 225 15.15 13.13 6.77
CA LEU A 225 16.00 11.96 6.59
C LEU A 225 16.99 12.25 5.43
N PRO A 226 18.23 12.69 5.69
CA PRO A 226 19.18 13.19 4.67
C PRO A 226 19.44 12.23 3.50
N LYS A 227 19.19 10.95 3.69
CA LYS A 227 19.36 9.91 2.67
C LYS A 227 18.33 9.93 1.54
N TYR A 228 17.28 10.74 1.66
CA TYR A 228 16.23 10.86 0.63
C TYR A 228 16.39 12.17 -0.15
N PRO A 229 16.02 12.20 -1.44
CA PRO A 229 16.08 13.42 -2.22
C PRO A 229 15.07 14.47 -1.70
N ASN A 230 15.55 15.70 -1.61
CA ASN A 230 14.75 16.88 -1.29
C ASN A 230 14.50 17.72 -2.55
N LEU A 231 13.74 18.81 -2.43
CA LEU A 231 13.44 19.68 -3.55
C LEU A 231 14.67 20.39 -4.12
N ASP A 232 15.67 20.72 -3.30
CA ASP A 232 16.93 21.32 -3.79
C ASP A 232 17.64 20.41 -4.79
N PHE A 233 17.64 19.10 -4.51
CA PHE A 233 18.19 18.12 -5.47
C PHE A 233 17.29 17.96 -6.69
N LEU A 234 15.98 17.81 -6.48
CA LEU A 234 15.02 17.49 -7.55
C LEU A 234 14.89 18.62 -8.56
N ARG A 235 14.95 19.88 -8.11
CA ARG A 235 14.74 21.07 -8.94
C ARG A 235 15.99 21.59 -9.65
N LYS A 236 17.13 20.94 -9.47
CA LYS A 236 18.32 21.24 -10.26
C LYS A 236 18.04 21.08 -11.76
N ASN A 237 18.67 21.96 -12.57
CA ASN A 237 18.58 21.93 -14.04
C ASN A 237 17.11 21.99 -14.54
N ASP A 238 16.38 23.02 -14.21
CA ASP A 238 14.99 23.23 -14.63
C ASP A 238 14.05 22.04 -14.28
N ASP A 239 14.14 21.56 -13.07
CA ASP A 239 13.34 20.44 -12.55
C ASP A 239 13.57 19.10 -13.30
N GLU A 240 14.69 18.94 -13.98
CA GLU A 240 14.95 17.73 -14.77
C GLU A 240 14.89 16.45 -13.92
N GLN A 241 15.53 16.47 -12.75
CA GLN A 241 15.51 15.30 -11.87
C GLN A 241 14.12 15.04 -11.29
N PHE A 242 13.37 16.09 -11.01
CA PHE A 242 12.00 15.96 -10.53
C PHE A 242 11.11 15.32 -11.61
N ARG A 243 11.19 15.80 -12.85
CA ARG A 243 10.45 15.20 -13.98
C ARG A 243 10.83 13.73 -14.21
N LYS A 244 12.12 13.39 -14.14
CA LYS A 244 12.59 12.01 -14.27
C LYS A 244 12.04 11.11 -13.13
N CYS A 245 12.07 11.59 -11.90
CA CYS A 245 11.53 10.88 -10.74
C CYS A 245 10.03 10.62 -10.89
N LEU A 246 9.25 11.67 -11.20
CA LEU A 246 7.81 11.55 -11.42
C LEU A 246 7.46 10.60 -12.57
N ARG A 247 8.15 10.78 -13.70
CA ARG A 247 7.99 9.89 -14.87
C ARG A 247 8.14 8.42 -14.48
N ALA A 248 9.18 8.11 -13.72
CA ALA A 248 9.48 6.75 -13.32
C ALA A 248 8.46 6.22 -12.29
N TYR A 249 7.99 7.06 -11.36
CA TYR A 249 6.94 6.68 -10.43
C TYR A 249 5.62 6.38 -11.16
N LEU A 250 5.19 7.25 -12.06
CA LEU A 250 4.01 7.05 -12.92
C LEU A 250 4.14 5.78 -13.79
N ALA A 251 5.34 5.52 -14.33
CA ALA A 251 5.61 4.31 -15.10
C ALA A 251 5.49 3.04 -14.24
N CYS A 252 5.98 3.07 -13.00
CA CYS A 252 5.82 1.97 -12.05
C CYS A 252 4.35 1.74 -11.68
N ILE A 253 3.56 2.81 -11.53
CA ILE A 253 2.11 2.72 -11.28
C ILE A 253 1.40 2.09 -12.48
N ALA A 254 1.66 2.55 -13.70
CA ALA A 254 1.05 1.98 -14.91
C ALA A 254 1.43 0.50 -15.11
N PHE A 255 2.68 0.15 -14.80
CA PHE A 255 3.14 -1.24 -14.84
C PHE A 255 2.39 -2.12 -13.83
N VAL A 256 2.28 -1.70 -12.55
CA VAL A 256 1.58 -2.51 -11.55
C VAL A 256 0.08 -2.57 -11.81
N ASP A 257 -0.53 -1.51 -12.31
CA ASP A 257 -1.93 -1.53 -12.74
C ASP A 257 -2.19 -2.60 -13.81
N HIS A 258 -1.27 -2.74 -14.77
CA HIS A 258 -1.34 -3.81 -15.76
C HIS A 258 -1.26 -5.20 -15.11
N GLN A 259 -0.39 -5.41 -14.11
CA GLN A 259 -0.31 -6.68 -13.40
C GLN A 259 -1.59 -6.97 -12.58
N VAL A 260 -2.16 -5.95 -11.96
CA VAL A 260 -3.48 -6.02 -11.31
C VAL A 260 -4.53 -6.47 -12.33
N GLY A 261 -4.54 -5.87 -13.52
CA GLY A 261 -5.44 -6.24 -14.61
C GLY A 261 -5.37 -7.72 -14.95
N ARG A 262 -4.16 -8.27 -15.13
CA ARG A 262 -3.94 -9.71 -15.43
C ARG A 262 -4.56 -10.62 -14.38
N VAL A 263 -4.38 -10.30 -13.09
CA VAL A 263 -4.94 -11.10 -11.99
C VAL A 263 -6.47 -11.02 -11.96
N ILE A 264 -7.04 -9.82 -12.17
CA ILE A 264 -8.50 -9.62 -12.19
C ILE A 264 -9.14 -10.30 -13.41
N ASP A 265 -8.51 -10.24 -14.57
CA ASP A 265 -9.01 -10.91 -15.78
C ASP A 265 -9.02 -12.44 -15.58
N ALA A 266 -7.96 -13.01 -15.00
CA ALA A 266 -7.90 -14.43 -14.67
C ALA A 266 -8.99 -14.84 -13.65
N LEU A 267 -9.31 -13.97 -12.68
CA LEU A 267 -10.43 -14.20 -11.76
C LEU A 267 -11.77 -14.16 -12.50
N ASP A 268 -11.98 -13.14 -13.35
CA ASP A 268 -13.25 -12.93 -14.04
C ASP A 268 -13.56 -14.03 -15.06
N GLU A 269 -12.56 -14.60 -15.70
CA GLU A 269 -12.63 -15.71 -16.65
C GLU A 269 -12.57 -17.08 -16.00
N GLY A 270 -12.14 -17.13 -14.74
CA GLY A 270 -11.90 -18.37 -14.00
C GLY A 270 -13.12 -18.94 -13.29
N PRO A 271 -12.95 -20.12 -12.67
CA PRO A 271 -14.06 -20.84 -12.00
C PRO A 271 -14.58 -20.11 -10.75
N HIS A 272 -13.85 -19.10 -10.25
CA HIS A 272 -14.15 -18.39 -9.00
C HIS A 272 -14.82 -17.02 -9.21
N ALA A 273 -15.16 -16.66 -10.45
CA ALA A 273 -15.64 -15.34 -10.85
C ALA A 273 -16.89 -14.84 -10.10
N LYS A 274 -17.73 -15.75 -9.60
CA LYS A 274 -19.01 -15.41 -8.96
C LYS A 274 -18.89 -15.21 -7.45
N ASP A 275 -18.01 -15.96 -6.80
CA ASP A 275 -18.01 -16.15 -5.35
C ASP A 275 -16.76 -15.53 -4.67
N THR A 276 -16.00 -14.73 -5.39
CA THR A 276 -14.79 -14.08 -4.86
C THR A 276 -15.01 -12.58 -4.69
N SER A 277 -14.83 -12.11 -3.46
CA SER A 277 -14.68 -10.69 -3.16
C SER A 277 -13.23 -10.24 -3.41
N VAL A 278 -13.05 -9.01 -3.90
CA VAL A 278 -11.73 -8.44 -4.18
C VAL A 278 -11.51 -7.21 -3.31
N ILE A 279 -10.37 -7.14 -2.64
CA ILE A 279 -9.94 -5.94 -1.91
C ILE A 279 -8.58 -5.52 -2.46
N LEU A 280 -8.51 -4.28 -2.96
CA LEU A 280 -7.28 -3.67 -3.44
C LEU A 280 -6.93 -2.50 -2.54
N PHE A 281 -5.68 -2.45 -2.08
CA PHE A 281 -5.17 -1.36 -1.25
C PHE A 281 -3.65 -1.24 -1.37
N SER A 282 -3.09 -0.10 -0.93
CA SER A 282 -1.66 0.04 -0.66
C SER A 282 -1.40 -0.07 0.84
N ASP A 283 -0.20 -0.52 1.23
CA ASP A 283 0.16 -0.65 2.64
C ASP A 283 0.43 0.70 3.34
N HIS A 284 0.87 1.71 2.61
CA HIS A 284 0.99 3.11 3.02
C HIS A 284 1.11 3.99 1.78
N GLY A 285 1.06 5.31 1.95
CA GLY A 285 1.27 6.29 0.91
C GLY A 285 2.75 6.64 0.71
N TYR A 286 3.00 7.75 -0.02
CA TYR A 286 4.34 8.21 -0.38
C TYR A 286 4.33 9.68 -0.78
N HIS A 287 5.28 10.49 -0.30
CA HIS A 287 5.51 11.85 -0.77
C HIS A 287 6.28 11.84 -2.09
N ILE A 288 5.88 12.66 -3.01
CA ILE A 288 6.57 12.88 -4.29
C ILE A 288 6.84 14.38 -4.48
N GLY A 289 7.55 14.98 -3.53
CA GLY A 289 7.93 16.38 -3.51
C GLY A 289 7.25 17.18 -2.39
N GLU A 290 6.05 16.82 -1.97
CA GLU A 290 5.38 17.45 -0.84
C GLU A 290 6.23 17.34 0.43
N LYS A 291 6.18 18.37 1.29
CA LYS A 291 7.00 18.43 2.50
C LYS A 291 8.50 18.27 2.22
N ASP A 292 8.94 18.78 1.07
CA ASP A 292 10.36 18.82 0.67
C ASP A 292 11.03 17.43 0.56
N ARG A 293 10.30 16.41 0.00
CA ARG A 293 10.91 15.07 -0.04
C ARG A 293 10.23 14.09 -1.00
N VAL A 294 11.02 13.08 -1.38
CA VAL A 294 10.55 11.85 -2.03
C VAL A 294 10.77 10.70 -1.06
N SER A 295 9.77 10.42 -0.24
CA SER A 295 9.84 9.42 0.84
C SER A 295 8.47 9.13 1.43
N LYS A 296 8.38 8.12 2.27
CA LYS A 296 7.38 7.86 3.30
C LYS A 296 7.93 8.34 4.66
N HIS A 297 7.48 7.79 5.75
CA HIS A 297 8.00 8.08 7.09
C HIS A 297 7.51 9.39 7.71
N SER A 298 6.28 9.79 7.44
CA SER A 298 5.65 10.94 8.08
C SER A 298 4.22 10.60 8.53
N LEU A 299 3.68 11.41 9.44
CA LEU A 299 2.29 11.32 9.87
C LEU A 299 1.33 12.15 9.02
N TRP A 300 1.84 12.80 7.96
CA TRP A 300 1.05 13.61 7.04
C TRP A 300 0.30 12.76 6.01
N GLU A 301 -0.62 13.40 5.31
CA GLU A 301 -1.61 12.77 4.43
C GLU A 301 -0.95 11.86 3.39
N GLU A 302 0.09 12.32 2.70
CA GLU A 302 0.74 11.67 1.58
C GLU A 302 1.39 10.33 1.96
N SER A 303 1.89 10.21 3.19
CA SER A 303 2.46 8.94 3.71
C SER A 303 1.41 8.00 4.28
N THR A 304 0.26 8.51 4.71
CA THR A 304 -0.71 7.71 5.47
C THR A 304 -1.93 7.33 4.65
N ARG A 305 -2.37 8.19 3.72
CA ARG A 305 -3.53 7.96 2.86
C ARG A 305 -3.19 6.98 1.76
N VAL A 306 -4.11 6.05 1.53
CA VAL A 306 -3.92 4.94 0.60
C VAL A 306 -5.17 4.73 -0.27
N PRO A 307 -5.03 4.26 -1.52
CA PRO A 307 -6.16 3.74 -2.25
C PRO A 307 -6.71 2.50 -1.54
N LEU A 308 -8.03 2.42 -1.44
CA LEU A 308 -8.74 1.26 -0.93
C LEU A 308 -10.03 1.05 -1.73
N VAL A 309 -10.11 -0.09 -2.42
CA VAL A 309 -11.29 -0.52 -3.17
C VAL A 309 -11.77 -1.85 -2.64
N VAL A 310 -13.05 -1.97 -2.33
CA VAL A 310 -13.70 -3.22 -1.93
C VAL A 310 -14.76 -3.58 -2.94
N VAL A 311 -14.63 -4.76 -3.56
CA VAL A 311 -15.58 -5.32 -4.52
C VAL A 311 -16.18 -6.59 -3.94
N PRO A 312 -17.42 -6.58 -3.46
CA PRO A 312 -18.09 -7.79 -2.99
C PRO A 312 -18.24 -8.83 -4.10
N ALA A 313 -18.30 -10.09 -3.73
CA ALA A 313 -18.57 -11.19 -4.66
C ALA A 313 -19.87 -10.95 -5.43
N LYS A 314 -19.94 -11.37 -6.69
CA LYS A 314 -21.14 -11.21 -7.51
C LYS A 314 -22.36 -11.91 -6.90
N SER A 315 -22.15 -13.04 -6.22
CA SER A 315 -23.19 -13.79 -5.49
C SER A 315 -23.74 -13.04 -4.27
N GLN A 316 -22.99 -12.10 -3.72
CA GLN A 316 -23.37 -11.30 -2.54
C GLN A 316 -23.78 -9.87 -2.91
N ALA A 317 -23.83 -9.53 -4.19
CA ALA A 317 -24.02 -8.13 -4.64
C ALA A 317 -25.33 -7.49 -4.13
N ALA A 318 -26.36 -8.30 -3.83
CA ALA A 318 -27.62 -7.82 -3.28
C ALA A 318 -27.52 -7.35 -1.82
N ASP A 319 -26.52 -7.81 -1.07
CA ASP A 319 -26.32 -7.50 0.34
C ASP A 319 -25.59 -6.19 0.56
N PHE A 320 -25.05 -5.60 -0.51
CA PHE A 320 -24.21 -4.40 -0.47
C PHE A 320 -24.81 -3.26 -1.29
N GLY A 321 -24.30 -2.05 -1.06
CA GLY A 321 -24.75 -0.84 -1.73
C GLY A 321 -24.47 -0.82 -3.24
N LYS A 322 -24.86 0.27 -3.89
CA LYS A 322 -24.69 0.45 -5.34
C LYS A 322 -23.21 0.39 -5.73
N LYS A 323 -22.90 -0.33 -6.80
CA LYS A 323 -21.56 -0.39 -7.39
C LYS A 323 -21.09 0.99 -7.89
N GLY A 324 -19.79 1.22 -7.85
CA GLY A 324 -19.17 2.47 -8.31
C GLY A 324 -19.46 3.67 -7.40
N THR A 325 -19.77 3.40 -6.13
CA THR A 325 -19.93 4.46 -5.11
C THR A 325 -18.62 4.78 -4.44
N THR A 326 -18.54 5.98 -3.87
CA THR A 326 -17.43 6.42 -3.02
C THR A 326 -17.88 6.58 -1.59
N CYS A 327 -16.96 6.32 -0.64
CA CYS A 327 -17.14 6.58 0.78
C CYS A 327 -15.97 7.45 1.26
N SER A 328 -16.29 8.64 1.83
CA SER A 328 -15.30 9.58 2.35
C SER A 328 -15.08 9.46 3.87
N LYS A 329 -15.73 8.49 4.50
CA LYS A 329 -15.52 8.24 5.93
C LYS A 329 -14.08 7.79 6.20
N PRO A 330 -13.45 8.26 7.29
CA PRO A 330 -12.11 7.85 7.65
C PRO A 330 -12.11 6.38 8.08
N VAL A 331 -11.33 5.55 7.38
CA VAL A 331 -11.21 4.11 7.64
C VAL A 331 -9.74 3.69 7.68
N GLY A 332 -9.42 2.71 8.52
CA GLY A 332 -8.07 2.19 8.66
C GLY A 332 -7.85 0.88 7.90
N LEU A 333 -6.63 0.59 7.48
CA LEU A 333 -6.31 -0.73 6.94
C LEU A 333 -6.51 -1.85 7.98
N ILE A 334 -6.43 -1.53 9.27
CA ILE A 334 -6.73 -2.45 10.37
C ILE A 334 -8.18 -2.94 10.34
N ASP A 335 -9.09 -2.16 9.75
CA ASP A 335 -10.51 -2.47 9.61
C ASP A 335 -10.77 -3.56 8.59
N LEU A 336 -9.79 -3.87 7.72
CA LEU A 336 -9.94 -4.90 6.69
C LEU A 336 -10.07 -6.30 7.28
N TYR A 337 -9.37 -6.60 8.37
CA TYR A 337 -9.45 -7.93 8.98
C TYR A 337 -10.88 -8.24 9.45
N PRO A 338 -11.53 -7.47 10.34
CA PRO A 338 -12.92 -7.74 10.73
C PRO A 338 -13.90 -7.64 9.56
N THR A 339 -13.65 -6.77 8.59
CA THR A 339 -14.47 -6.64 7.36
C THR A 339 -14.49 -7.94 6.56
N MET A 340 -13.32 -8.52 6.32
CA MET A 340 -13.20 -9.76 5.55
C MET A 340 -13.85 -10.93 6.27
N LEU A 341 -13.73 -11.00 7.60
CA LEU A 341 -14.41 -12.03 8.38
C LEU A 341 -15.93 -11.92 8.23
N GLU A 342 -16.48 -10.71 8.37
CA GLU A 342 -17.93 -10.49 8.24
C GLU A 342 -18.43 -10.77 6.81
N MET A 343 -17.72 -10.31 5.77
CA MET A 343 -18.05 -10.58 4.38
C MET A 343 -18.04 -12.07 4.04
N CYS A 344 -17.19 -12.85 4.72
CA CYS A 344 -17.07 -14.31 4.52
C CYS A 344 -17.96 -15.12 5.48
N GLY A 345 -18.78 -14.49 6.33
CA GLY A 345 -19.64 -15.18 7.29
C GLY A 345 -18.85 -15.92 8.38
N LEU A 346 -17.60 -15.52 8.63
CA LEU A 346 -16.76 -16.11 9.66
C LEU A 346 -17.01 -15.45 11.03
N PRO A 347 -16.75 -16.17 12.13
CA PRO A 347 -16.90 -15.60 13.46
C PRO A 347 -15.94 -14.42 13.68
N ALA A 348 -16.41 -13.38 14.36
CA ALA A 348 -15.60 -12.24 14.68
C ALA A 348 -14.39 -12.64 15.57
N ASN A 349 -13.22 -12.17 15.22
CA ASN A 349 -12.05 -12.25 16.10
C ASN A 349 -12.14 -11.12 17.14
N LYS A 350 -12.60 -11.47 18.35
CA LYS A 350 -12.82 -10.51 19.46
C LYS A 350 -11.56 -9.75 19.91
N LYS A 351 -10.38 -10.12 19.42
CA LYS A 351 -9.11 -9.46 19.73
C LYS A 351 -8.74 -8.36 18.74
N ASN A 352 -9.41 -8.33 17.58
CA ASN A 352 -9.17 -7.27 16.59
C ASN A 352 -9.58 -5.92 17.16
N GLU A 353 -8.75 -4.92 16.91
CA GLU A 353 -8.97 -3.52 17.32
C GLU A 353 -9.59 -2.66 16.20
N GLY A 354 -9.65 -3.19 14.97
CA GLY A 354 -10.34 -2.57 13.83
C GLY A 354 -11.85 -2.77 13.86
N MET A 355 -12.55 -1.99 13.06
CA MET A 355 -14.00 -2.01 12.92
C MET A 355 -14.39 -2.54 11.54
N SER A 356 -15.44 -3.37 11.45
CA SER A 356 -15.91 -3.84 10.16
C SER A 356 -16.48 -2.69 9.30
N LEU A 357 -16.05 -2.64 8.04
CA LEU A 357 -16.54 -1.68 7.03
C LEU A 357 -17.84 -2.13 6.37
N VAL A 358 -18.39 -3.29 6.70
CA VAL A 358 -19.63 -3.80 6.10
C VAL A 358 -20.80 -2.82 6.23
N PRO A 359 -21.01 -2.11 7.35
CA PRO A 359 -22.05 -1.07 7.42
C PRO A 359 -21.88 0.03 6.38
N LEU A 360 -20.64 0.47 6.13
CA LEU A 360 -20.32 1.45 5.08
C LEU A 360 -20.48 0.87 3.68
N LEU A 361 -20.09 -0.39 3.47
CA LEU A 361 -20.26 -1.08 2.20
C LEU A 361 -21.75 -1.24 1.83
N ARG A 362 -22.65 -1.36 2.83
CA ARG A 362 -24.11 -1.37 2.62
C ARG A 362 -24.67 0.03 2.38
N ASN A 363 -24.17 1.01 3.12
CA ASN A 363 -24.58 2.41 3.01
C ASN A 363 -23.41 3.35 3.27
N PRO A 364 -22.82 4.00 2.24
CA PRO A 364 -21.67 4.90 2.41
C PRO A 364 -21.96 6.12 3.28
N SER A 365 -23.24 6.43 3.53
CA SER A 365 -23.68 7.50 4.43
C SER A 365 -24.00 7.00 5.84
N HIS A 366 -23.72 5.73 6.15
CA HIS A 366 -23.91 5.19 7.51
C HIS A 366 -23.17 6.04 8.54
N GLU A 367 -23.76 6.20 9.71
CA GLU A 367 -23.14 6.97 10.80
C GLU A 367 -21.81 6.33 11.19
N TRP A 368 -20.73 7.11 11.07
CA TRP A 368 -19.37 6.64 11.34
C TRP A 368 -18.63 7.66 12.19
N ARG A 369 -18.48 7.38 13.47
CA ARG A 369 -17.91 8.29 14.47
C ARG A 369 -16.44 7.99 14.78
N PHE A 370 -15.81 7.14 14.02
CA PHE A 370 -14.44 6.71 14.26
C PHE A 370 -13.45 7.63 13.53
N ALA A 371 -12.33 7.89 14.19
CA ALA A 371 -11.14 8.47 13.57
C ALA A 371 -10.09 7.39 13.38
N VAL A 372 -9.23 7.55 12.40
CA VAL A 372 -8.14 6.60 12.14
C VAL A 372 -6.89 7.03 12.89
N LEU A 373 -6.35 6.12 13.69
CA LEU A 373 -5.07 6.30 14.35
C LEU A 373 -3.94 5.77 13.48
N THR A 374 -2.95 6.62 13.20
CA THR A 374 -1.66 6.24 12.61
C THR A 374 -0.56 6.53 13.63
N THR A 375 0.41 5.64 13.75
CA THR A 375 1.54 5.78 14.67
C THR A 375 2.86 5.69 13.89
N TYR A 376 3.76 6.64 14.11
CA TYR A 376 5.11 6.58 13.57
C TYR A 376 6.15 6.81 14.69
N ALA A 377 7.03 5.83 14.88
CA ALA A 377 7.85 5.70 16.08
C ALA A 377 7.00 5.63 17.38
N ARG A 378 7.65 5.60 18.52
CA ARG A 378 6.97 5.50 19.81
C ARG A 378 6.36 6.87 20.18
N GLU A 379 5.11 6.86 20.63
CA GLU A 379 4.42 8.04 21.16
C GLU A 379 4.18 9.21 20.16
N ASN A 380 4.39 8.98 18.87
CA ASN A 380 4.02 9.94 17.83
C ASN A 380 2.81 9.42 17.08
N HIS A 381 1.74 10.17 17.10
CA HIS A 381 0.42 9.75 16.64
C HIS A 381 -0.25 10.80 15.77
N ALA A 382 -1.00 10.35 14.77
CA ALA A 382 -1.95 11.16 14.05
C ALA A 382 -3.35 10.55 14.16
N LEU A 383 -4.35 11.38 14.42
CA LEU A 383 -5.77 11.06 14.33
C LEU A 383 -6.36 11.73 13.10
N ARG A 384 -6.91 10.94 12.18
CA ARG A 384 -7.58 11.43 10.98
C ARG A 384 -9.07 11.25 11.11
N SER A 385 -9.78 12.36 11.27
CA SER A 385 -11.23 12.41 11.23
C SER A 385 -11.73 12.66 9.79
N GLU A 386 -13.02 12.88 9.61
CA GLU A 386 -13.61 13.20 8.30
C GLU A 386 -13.06 14.52 7.72
N ARG A 387 -12.80 15.51 8.58
CA ARG A 387 -12.41 16.88 8.17
C ARG A 387 -11.00 17.28 8.60
N TYR A 388 -10.49 16.73 9.71
CA TYR A 388 -9.29 17.21 10.36
C TYR A 388 -8.28 16.10 10.55
N ARG A 389 -7.01 16.48 10.57
CA ARG A 389 -5.89 15.67 11.01
C ARG A 389 -5.25 16.34 12.22
N TYR A 390 -5.17 15.64 13.32
CA TYR A 390 -4.50 16.08 14.55
C TYR A 390 -3.28 15.19 14.78
N LEU A 391 -2.13 15.81 15.01
CA LEU A 391 -0.89 15.12 15.35
C LEU A 391 -0.49 15.47 16.78
N ARG A 392 0.01 14.48 17.49
CA ARG A 392 0.64 14.66 18.80
C ARG A 392 1.96 13.91 18.82
N MET A 393 3.03 14.63 19.19
CA MET A 393 4.38 14.14 19.24
C MET A 393 4.79 13.70 20.64
N GLU A 394 5.86 12.92 20.75
CA GLU A 394 6.42 12.39 22.01
C GLU A 394 6.81 13.48 23.02
N ASP A 395 7.17 14.66 22.56
CA ASP A 395 7.50 15.83 23.38
C ASP A 395 6.28 16.67 23.79
N GLY A 396 5.08 16.24 23.41
CA GLY A 396 3.83 16.92 23.69
C GLY A 396 3.46 18.02 22.70
N THR A 397 4.26 18.28 21.67
CA THR A 397 3.88 19.21 20.61
C THR A 397 2.71 18.68 19.79
N GLU A 398 1.91 19.59 19.27
CA GLU A 398 0.66 19.29 18.54
C GLU A 398 0.61 20.04 17.21
N GLU A 399 0.04 19.40 16.19
CA GLU A 399 -0.31 20.01 14.89
C GLU A 399 -1.79 19.75 14.61
N PHE A 400 -2.42 20.72 13.91
CA PHE A 400 -3.84 20.62 13.59
C PHE A 400 -4.14 21.11 12.18
#